data_5d50c3daccc91e704e6bac655a874aa0
#
_entry.id   5d50c3daccc91e704e6bac655a874aa0
#
_cell.length_a   1.000
_cell.length_b   1.000
_cell.length_c   1.000
_cell.angle_alpha   90.00
_cell.angle_beta   90.00
_cell.angle_gamma   90.00
#
_symmetry.space_group_name_H-M   'P 1'
#
loop_
_entity.id
_entity.type
_entity.pdbx_description
1 polymer ?
#
loop_
_entity_poly.entity_id
_entity_poly.type
_entity_poly.pdbx_seq_one_letter_code
_entity_poly.pdbx_strand_id
1 'polypeptide(L)'
;EGSVSTVPGSYKEFITNDRQIREARKNIWKCIEHIEHLSARTGKKLHLGLEPEPMCYLETTSEAVKFFDQMRKDRKGDLRIDEHLGINYDCCHLAIEYENPHEALGRLVSHKIKISKIHLSSALKVHPTMKVREALKGFSDEVYFHQVIERRVGGEIFRYRDLPDALAANPSNQPHLPEEWRIHFHIPLHHLPTGLFDSTVDHLLGTLDFLKSKPGICSHLEMETYTWEVMPESMKQRSVVDQLVDEYRWTLEQMSRHGLLDKA
;
A
#
# COMPACT_ATOMS: atom_id res chain seq x y z
N GLU A 1 14.60 16.79 3.81
CA GLU A 1 13.92 15.66 4.42
C GLU A 1 14.05 14.43 3.53
N GLY A 2 14.15 13.24 4.10
CA GLY A 2 14.22 11.98 3.36
C GLY A 2 13.68 10.83 4.19
N SER A 3 13.18 9.79 3.50
CA SER A 3 12.68 8.59 4.14
C SER A 3 13.18 7.33 3.45
N VAL A 4 13.28 6.26 4.22
CA VAL A 4 13.36 4.88 3.75
C VAL A 4 12.13 4.14 4.22
N SER A 5 11.73 3.09 3.54
CA SER A 5 10.56 2.29 3.92
C SER A 5 10.92 0.83 4.18
N THR A 6 10.06 0.17 4.93
CA THR A 6 10.13 -1.28 5.17
C THR A 6 8.76 -1.81 5.56
N VAL A 7 8.46 -3.04 5.15
CA VAL A 7 7.34 -3.81 5.70
C VAL A 7 7.74 -4.26 7.11
N PRO A 8 6.99 -3.88 8.16
CA PRO A 8 7.37 -4.21 9.53
C PRO A 8 6.97 -5.64 9.91
N GLY A 9 7.87 -6.32 10.61
CA GLY A 9 7.59 -7.66 11.14
C GLY A 9 7.76 -8.75 10.10
N SER A 10 6.68 -9.45 9.77
CA SER A 10 6.66 -10.59 8.86
C SER A 10 5.24 -10.82 8.33
N TYR A 11 5.09 -11.79 7.44
CA TYR A 11 3.79 -12.32 7.06
C TYR A 11 3.02 -12.77 8.32
N LYS A 12 1.75 -12.42 8.41
CA LYS A 12 0.95 -12.53 9.66
C LYS A 12 0.88 -13.97 10.19
N GLU A 13 0.78 -14.95 9.30
CA GLU A 13 0.73 -16.37 9.67
C GLU A 13 2.05 -16.91 10.27
N PHE A 14 3.19 -16.24 10.01
CA PHE A 14 4.49 -16.61 10.58
C PHE A 14 4.71 -16.04 11.97
N ILE A 15 3.83 -15.14 12.40
CA ILE A 15 3.86 -14.55 13.76
C ILE A 15 3.02 -15.41 14.67
N THR A 16 3.67 -16.30 15.39
CA THR A 16 3.03 -17.33 16.22
C THR A 16 2.98 -16.99 17.70
N ASN A 17 3.66 -15.91 18.13
CA ASN A 17 3.72 -15.53 19.53
C ASN A 17 4.13 -14.06 19.77
N ASP A 18 3.76 -13.53 20.93
CA ASP A 18 4.04 -12.15 21.34
C ASP A 18 5.52 -11.80 21.44
N ARG A 19 6.41 -12.78 21.58
CA ARG A 19 7.86 -12.54 21.65
C ARG A 19 8.34 -11.99 20.30
N GLN A 20 7.89 -12.57 19.18
CA GLN A 20 8.24 -12.10 17.83
C GLN A 20 7.81 -10.64 17.62
N ILE A 21 6.61 -10.29 18.08
CA ILE A 21 6.07 -8.92 18.02
C ILE A 21 6.93 -7.95 18.84
N ARG A 22 7.30 -8.33 20.06
CA ARG A 22 8.19 -7.51 20.92
C ARG A 22 9.58 -7.33 20.30
N GLU A 23 10.15 -8.37 19.71
CA GLU A 23 11.46 -8.27 19.04
C GLU A 23 11.37 -7.39 17.77
N ALA A 24 10.29 -7.46 17.01
CA ALA A 24 10.07 -6.57 15.86
C ALA A 24 10.07 -5.10 16.31
N ARG A 25 9.29 -4.74 17.35
CA ARG A 25 9.26 -3.38 17.89
C ARG A 25 10.63 -2.92 18.41
N LYS A 26 11.34 -3.81 19.12
CA LYS A 26 12.69 -3.53 19.61
C LYS A 26 13.68 -3.24 18.46
N ASN A 27 13.58 -3.97 17.36
CA ASN A 27 14.42 -3.74 16.20
C ASN A 27 14.06 -2.42 15.47
N ILE A 28 12.78 -2.07 15.40
CA ILE A 28 12.36 -0.76 14.88
C ILE A 28 12.91 0.37 15.76
N TRP A 29 12.92 0.23 17.09
CA TRP A 29 13.57 1.21 17.96
C TRP A 29 15.06 1.37 17.68
N LYS A 30 15.79 0.29 17.36
CA LYS A 30 17.20 0.40 16.93
C LYS A 30 17.35 1.15 15.61
N CYS A 31 16.40 0.95 14.68
CA CYS A 31 16.38 1.71 13.43
C CYS A 31 16.15 3.20 13.69
N ILE A 32 15.22 3.55 14.57
CA ILE A 32 14.97 4.94 15.01
C ILE A 32 16.26 5.57 15.57
N GLU A 33 16.95 4.88 16.48
CA GLU A 33 18.22 5.34 17.06
C GLU A 33 19.30 5.54 16.01
N HIS A 34 19.39 4.64 15.03
CA HIS A 34 20.34 4.77 13.95
C HIS A 34 20.02 5.96 13.02
N ILE A 35 18.74 6.14 12.68
CA ILE A 35 18.26 7.24 11.83
C ILE A 35 18.46 8.59 12.53
N GLU A 36 18.20 8.69 13.82
CA GLU A 36 18.52 9.89 14.64
C GLU A 36 20.00 10.24 14.52
N HIS A 37 20.89 9.26 14.71
CA HIS A 37 22.35 9.44 14.57
C HIS A 37 22.76 9.93 13.18
N LEU A 38 22.16 9.37 12.13
CA LEU A 38 22.38 9.79 10.76
C LEU A 38 21.88 11.21 10.52
N SER A 39 20.69 11.53 11.04
CA SER A 39 20.10 12.87 10.94
C SER A 39 20.99 13.92 11.60
N ALA A 40 21.46 13.66 12.82
CA ALA A 40 22.36 14.53 13.54
C ALA A 40 23.71 14.74 12.79
N ARG A 41 24.30 13.66 12.26
CA ARG A 41 25.56 13.71 11.54
C ARG A 41 25.48 14.44 10.21
N THR A 42 24.36 14.33 9.51
CA THR A 42 24.21 14.86 8.14
C THR A 42 23.49 16.21 8.09
N GLY A 43 22.85 16.64 9.19
CA GLY A 43 21.97 17.79 9.24
C GLY A 43 20.67 17.59 8.43
N LYS A 44 20.35 16.35 8.04
CA LYS A 44 19.15 16.01 7.28
C LYS A 44 18.07 15.45 8.19
N LYS A 45 16.81 15.81 7.95
CA LYS A 45 15.67 15.16 8.62
C LYS A 45 15.40 13.82 7.93
N LEU A 46 15.70 12.72 8.61
CA LEU A 46 15.54 11.38 8.09
C LEU A 46 14.54 10.60 8.94
N HIS A 47 13.75 9.75 8.30
CA HIS A 47 12.77 8.91 8.99
C HIS A 47 12.52 7.58 8.27
N LEU A 48 12.04 6.60 9.05
CA LEU A 48 11.60 5.29 8.57
C LEU A 48 10.08 5.32 8.36
N GLY A 49 9.63 4.92 7.17
CA GLY A 49 8.23 4.66 6.88
C GLY A 49 7.93 3.17 7.04
N LEU A 50 7.02 2.82 7.94
CA LEU A 50 6.48 1.46 8.01
C LEU A 50 5.38 1.32 6.96
N GLU A 51 5.44 0.25 6.19
CA GLU A 51 4.52 0.00 5.09
C GLU A 51 3.53 -1.09 5.44
N PRO A 52 2.24 -0.74 5.66
CA PRO A 52 1.19 -1.74 5.74
C PRO A 52 1.05 -2.48 4.41
N GLU A 53 0.99 -3.81 4.47
CA GLU A 53 0.91 -4.66 3.29
C GLU A 53 -0.08 -5.80 3.52
N PRO A 54 -0.88 -6.18 2.51
CA PRO A 54 -1.86 -7.25 2.64
C PRO A 54 -1.27 -8.53 3.23
N MET A 55 -1.96 -9.08 4.24
CA MET A 55 -1.61 -10.28 5.01
C MET A 55 -0.29 -10.22 5.78
N CYS A 56 0.40 -9.08 5.83
CA CYS A 56 1.54 -8.83 6.70
C CYS A 56 1.10 -8.37 8.10
N TYR A 57 2.04 -8.24 9.03
CA TYR A 57 1.77 -7.90 10.43
C TYR A 57 0.97 -6.61 10.58
N LEU A 58 1.25 -5.61 9.75
CA LEU A 58 0.40 -4.43 9.59
C LEU A 58 -0.23 -4.51 8.19
N GLU A 59 -1.55 -4.58 8.13
CA GLU A 59 -2.31 -4.55 6.87
C GLU A 59 -3.08 -3.24 6.73
N THR A 60 -3.62 -2.74 7.83
CA THR A 60 -4.57 -1.62 7.85
C THR A 60 -4.04 -0.43 8.65
N THR A 61 -4.58 0.75 8.38
CA THR A 61 -4.25 1.95 9.17
C THR A 61 -4.70 1.82 10.63
N SER A 62 -5.75 1.04 10.90
CA SER A 62 -6.18 0.74 12.28
C SER A 62 -5.16 -0.12 13.04
N GLU A 63 -4.53 -1.09 12.38
CA GLU A 63 -3.44 -1.88 12.96
C GLU A 63 -2.19 -1.03 13.15
N ALA A 64 -1.88 -0.16 12.19
CA ALA A 64 -0.79 0.80 12.30
C ALA A 64 -0.95 1.71 13.53
N VAL A 65 -2.13 2.28 13.76
CA VAL A 65 -2.41 3.08 14.97
C VAL A 65 -2.13 2.29 16.24
N LYS A 66 -2.65 1.07 16.36
CA LYS A 66 -2.41 0.20 17.55
C LYS A 66 -0.91 -0.07 17.76
N PHE A 67 -0.19 -0.27 16.66
CA PHE A 67 1.25 -0.51 16.69
C PHE A 67 2.01 0.71 17.19
N PHE A 68 1.73 1.91 16.66
CA PHE A 68 2.35 3.16 17.11
C PHE A 68 2.03 3.47 18.58
N ASP A 69 0.80 3.24 19.02
CA ASP A 69 0.42 3.39 20.42
C ASP A 69 1.21 2.46 21.33
N GLN A 70 1.47 1.23 20.88
CA GLN A 70 2.29 0.29 21.64
C GLN A 70 3.77 0.69 21.63
N MET A 71 4.30 1.17 20.51
CA MET A 71 5.67 1.72 20.42
C MET A 71 5.87 2.90 21.39
N ARG A 72 4.88 3.82 21.47
CA ARG A 72 4.90 4.94 22.44
C ARG A 72 4.84 4.47 23.89
N LYS A 73 4.13 3.36 24.18
CA LYS A 73 4.11 2.74 25.52
C LYS A 73 5.43 2.08 25.88
N ASP A 74 6.09 1.42 24.93
CA ASP A 74 7.37 0.74 25.15
C ASP A 74 8.47 1.72 25.62
N ARG A 75 8.43 2.99 25.16
CA ARG A 75 9.35 4.06 25.58
C ARG A 75 8.59 5.38 25.81
N LYS A 76 7.91 5.43 26.93
CA LYS A 76 7.06 6.57 27.28
C LYS A 76 7.84 7.88 27.33
N GLY A 77 7.39 8.86 26.54
CA GLY A 77 7.99 10.21 26.49
C GLY A 77 9.19 10.33 25.54
N ASP A 78 9.55 9.29 24.80
CA ASP A 78 10.60 9.33 23.79
C ASP A 78 10.04 9.92 22.48
N LEU A 79 10.36 11.20 22.22
CA LEU A 79 9.84 11.93 21.06
C LEU A 79 10.45 11.48 19.72
N ARG A 80 11.53 10.71 19.73
CA ARG A 80 12.17 10.21 18.51
C ARG A 80 11.24 9.38 17.63
N ILE A 81 10.22 8.75 18.24
CA ILE A 81 9.19 8.04 17.47
C ILE A 81 8.42 9.00 16.54
N ASP A 82 8.09 10.18 17.01
CA ASP A 82 7.30 11.16 16.24
C ASP A 82 8.16 11.89 15.19
N GLU A 83 9.49 11.93 15.39
CA GLU A 83 10.43 12.56 14.47
C GLU A 83 10.94 11.60 13.39
N HIS A 84 11.27 10.37 13.76
CA HIS A 84 12.01 9.42 12.93
C HIS A 84 11.23 8.18 12.50
N LEU A 85 9.96 8.04 12.90
CA LEU A 85 9.08 6.96 12.47
C LEU A 85 7.79 7.51 11.88
N GLY A 86 7.32 6.88 10.84
CA GLY A 86 6.04 7.20 10.23
C GLY A 86 5.50 6.03 9.41
N ILE A 87 4.53 6.30 8.58
CA ILE A 87 3.95 5.33 7.64
C ILE A 87 4.45 5.65 6.24
N ASN A 88 4.85 4.61 5.51
CA ASN A 88 4.83 4.60 4.05
C ASN A 88 3.41 4.20 3.65
N TYR A 89 2.66 5.16 3.10
CA TYR A 89 1.29 4.95 2.68
C TYR A 89 1.28 4.45 1.25
N ASP A 90 1.16 3.15 1.07
CA ASP A 90 1.02 2.58 -0.28
C ASP A 90 -0.45 2.59 -0.70
N CYS A 91 -0.75 3.29 -1.82
CA CYS A 91 -2.12 3.43 -2.32
C CYS A 91 -2.69 2.09 -2.82
N CYS A 92 -1.86 1.21 -3.39
CA CYS A 92 -2.26 -0.13 -3.82
C CYS A 92 -2.66 -0.98 -2.62
N HIS A 93 -1.79 -1.06 -1.60
CA HIS A 93 -2.00 -1.92 -0.43
C HIS A 93 -3.27 -1.55 0.34
N LEU A 94 -3.45 -0.25 0.65
CA LEU A 94 -4.62 0.20 1.41
C LEU A 94 -5.91 0.17 0.58
N ALA A 95 -5.80 0.33 -0.75
CA ALA A 95 -6.94 0.07 -1.63
C ALA A 95 -7.35 -1.40 -1.60
N ILE A 96 -6.39 -2.34 -1.62
CA ILE A 96 -6.65 -3.79 -1.53
C ILE A 96 -7.42 -4.12 -0.25
N GLU A 97 -7.09 -3.47 0.87
CA GLU A 97 -7.78 -3.62 2.16
C GLU A 97 -9.15 -2.89 2.22
N TYR A 98 -9.62 -2.33 1.11
CA TYR A 98 -10.88 -1.57 1.02
C TYR A 98 -10.96 -0.37 1.95
N GLU A 99 -9.82 0.20 2.36
CA GLU A 99 -9.82 1.44 3.13
C GLU A 99 -10.21 2.64 2.24
N ASN A 100 -10.98 3.56 2.81
CA ASN A 100 -11.25 4.84 2.17
C ASN A 100 -10.03 5.76 2.40
N PRO A 101 -9.44 6.41 1.38
CA PRO A 101 -8.20 7.18 1.54
C PRO A 101 -8.35 8.37 2.49
N HIS A 102 -9.50 9.05 2.51
CA HIS A 102 -9.73 10.16 3.44
C HIS A 102 -9.83 9.71 4.89
N GLU A 103 -10.50 8.59 5.13
CA GLU A 103 -10.61 8.01 6.47
C GLU A 103 -9.28 7.44 6.94
N ALA A 104 -8.56 6.74 6.07
CA ALA A 104 -7.27 6.13 6.35
C ALA A 104 -6.22 7.17 6.73
N LEU A 105 -6.00 8.16 5.87
CA LEU A 105 -5.06 9.25 6.12
C LEU A 105 -5.52 10.13 7.30
N GLY A 106 -6.81 10.42 7.39
CA GLY A 106 -7.39 11.16 8.52
C GLY A 106 -7.15 10.47 9.86
N ARG A 107 -7.27 9.13 9.90
CA ARG A 107 -6.97 8.31 11.09
C ARG A 107 -5.50 8.44 11.48
N LEU A 108 -4.56 8.30 10.56
CA LEU A 108 -3.13 8.43 10.84
C LEU A 108 -2.80 9.83 11.38
N VAL A 109 -3.28 10.87 10.71
CA VAL A 109 -3.04 12.27 11.11
C VAL A 109 -3.65 12.58 12.49
N SER A 110 -4.87 12.11 12.77
CA SER A 110 -5.53 12.33 14.07
C SER A 110 -4.77 11.67 15.23
N HIS A 111 -4.07 10.57 14.97
CA HIS A 111 -3.20 9.88 15.93
C HIS A 111 -1.75 10.39 15.92
N LYS A 112 -1.49 11.51 15.26
CA LYS A 112 -0.14 12.14 15.16
C LYS A 112 0.92 11.17 14.61
N ILE A 113 0.53 10.34 13.64
CA ILE A 113 1.43 9.46 12.94
C ILE A 113 1.89 10.18 11.67
N LYS A 114 3.21 10.33 11.52
CA LYS A 114 3.84 10.96 10.35
C LYS A 114 3.54 10.13 9.10
N ILE A 115 3.21 10.79 7.99
CA ILE A 115 3.23 10.19 6.67
C ILE A 115 4.64 10.41 6.11
N SER A 116 5.46 9.37 6.16
CA SER A 116 6.87 9.42 5.77
C SER A 116 7.06 9.49 4.26
N LYS A 117 6.20 8.76 3.56
CA LYS A 117 6.22 8.60 2.11
C LYS A 117 4.83 8.15 1.67
N ILE A 118 4.50 8.43 0.44
CA ILE A 118 3.33 7.85 -0.24
C ILE A 118 3.81 7.16 -1.51
N HIS A 119 3.55 5.86 -1.64
CA HIS A 119 3.66 5.17 -2.90
C HIS A 119 2.43 5.46 -3.76
N LEU A 120 2.67 6.07 -4.91
CA LEU A 120 1.67 6.30 -5.94
C LEU A 120 1.55 5.02 -6.76
N SER A 121 0.61 4.19 -6.41
CA SER A 121 0.45 2.81 -6.87
C SER A 121 -1.02 2.48 -7.08
N SER A 122 -1.31 1.45 -7.82
CA SER A 122 -2.67 0.99 -8.11
C SER A 122 -2.72 -0.52 -8.25
N ALA A 123 -3.71 -1.15 -7.63
CA ALA A 123 -3.94 -2.58 -7.70
C ALA A 123 -4.85 -2.97 -8.86
N LEU A 124 -4.74 -4.23 -9.28
CA LEU A 124 -5.70 -4.85 -10.18
C LEU A 124 -7.04 -5.08 -9.46
N LYS A 125 -8.13 -4.60 -10.06
CA LYS A 125 -9.50 -4.73 -9.55
C LYS A 125 -10.38 -5.42 -10.58
N VAL A 126 -11.18 -6.40 -10.16
CA VAL A 126 -12.03 -7.17 -11.06
C VAL A 126 -13.35 -7.60 -10.41
N HIS A 127 -14.36 -7.83 -11.27
CA HIS A 127 -15.53 -8.64 -10.91
C HIS A 127 -15.26 -10.09 -11.31
N PRO A 128 -15.13 -11.05 -10.37
CA PRO A 128 -14.58 -12.38 -10.63
C PRO A 128 -15.55 -13.34 -11.30
N THR A 129 -16.05 -12.97 -12.49
CA THR A 129 -16.82 -13.85 -13.37
C THR A 129 -15.97 -15.00 -13.87
N MET A 130 -16.58 -16.07 -14.37
CA MET A 130 -15.84 -17.21 -14.93
C MET A 130 -14.86 -16.79 -16.03
N LYS A 131 -15.28 -15.85 -16.89
CA LYS A 131 -14.42 -15.30 -17.96
C LYS A 131 -13.21 -14.55 -17.40
N VAL A 132 -13.42 -13.75 -16.36
CA VAL A 132 -12.35 -13.00 -15.69
C VAL A 132 -11.39 -13.95 -14.98
N ARG A 133 -11.91 -14.93 -14.24
CA ARG A 133 -11.09 -15.95 -13.56
C ARG A 133 -10.20 -16.74 -14.53
N GLU A 134 -10.71 -17.06 -15.72
CA GLU A 134 -9.91 -17.71 -16.77
C GLU A 134 -8.79 -16.78 -17.28
N ALA A 135 -9.10 -15.52 -17.51
CA ALA A 135 -8.11 -14.52 -17.95
C ALA A 135 -7.03 -14.24 -16.88
N LEU A 136 -7.39 -14.31 -15.60
CA LEU A 136 -6.46 -14.10 -14.48
C LEU A 136 -5.40 -15.20 -14.33
N LYS A 137 -5.59 -16.37 -14.92
CA LYS A 137 -4.57 -17.44 -14.90
C LYS A 137 -3.23 -16.98 -15.49
N GLY A 138 -3.26 -16.02 -16.42
CA GLY A 138 -2.06 -15.42 -17.01
C GLY A 138 -1.29 -14.45 -16.08
N PHE A 139 -1.84 -14.12 -14.91
CA PHE A 139 -1.21 -13.26 -13.91
C PHE A 139 -0.56 -14.05 -12.77
N SER A 140 -0.72 -15.38 -12.75
CA SER A 140 -0.07 -16.23 -11.75
C SER A 140 1.40 -16.39 -12.11
N ASP A 141 2.30 -16.11 -11.18
CA ASP A 141 3.72 -16.39 -11.31
C ASP A 141 4.26 -17.14 -10.07
N GLU A 142 5.50 -17.63 -10.13
CA GLU A 142 6.11 -18.42 -9.07
C GLU A 142 7.00 -17.58 -8.14
N VAL A 143 7.20 -16.28 -8.44
CA VAL A 143 8.15 -15.42 -7.75
C VAL A 143 7.48 -14.63 -6.64
N TYR A 144 6.29 -14.07 -6.92
CA TYR A 144 5.56 -13.20 -6.00
C TYR A 144 4.21 -13.80 -5.61
N PHE A 145 3.81 -13.62 -4.36
CA PHE A 145 2.42 -13.84 -3.96
C PHE A 145 1.56 -12.67 -4.44
N HIS A 146 0.46 -13.01 -5.09
CA HIS A 146 -0.57 -12.04 -5.46
C HIS A 146 -1.77 -12.23 -4.55
N GLN A 147 -1.71 -11.65 -3.35
CA GLN A 147 -2.79 -11.73 -2.37
C GLN A 147 -4.09 -11.21 -2.98
N VAL A 148 -5.19 -11.91 -2.72
CA VAL A 148 -6.51 -11.51 -3.19
C VAL A 148 -7.41 -11.22 -2.01
N ILE A 149 -7.91 -9.98 -1.94
CA ILE A 149 -8.94 -9.61 -0.98
C ILE A 149 -10.28 -9.55 -1.72
N GLU A 150 -11.16 -10.47 -1.35
CA GLU A 150 -12.49 -10.62 -1.92
C GLU A 150 -13.52 -9.88 -1.07
N ARG A 151 -14.28 -8.99 -1.70
CA ARG A 151 -15.51 -8.46 -1.12
C ARG A 151 -16.68 -9.21 -1.70
N ARG A 152 -17.57 -9.66 -0.83
CA ARG A 152 -18.81 -10.35 -1.18
C ARG A 152 -20.02 -9.45 -1.11
N VAL A 153 -21.10 -9.87 -1.74
CA VAL A 153 -22.41 -9.23 -1.57
C VAL A 153 -22.75 -9.19 -0.07
N GLY A 154 -23.05 -7.99 0.43
CA GLY A 154 -23.25 -7.77 1.87
C GLY A 154 -22.02 -7.21 2.60
N GLY A 155 -20.89 -7.05 1.92
CA GLY A 155 -19.70 -6.36 2.44
C GLY A 155 -18.74 -7.27 3.23
N GLU A 156 -18.99 -8.58 3.30
CA GLU A 156 -18.09 -9.53 3.95
C GLU A 156 -16.76 -9.62 3.18
N ILE A 157 -15.63 -9.65 3.92
CA ILE A 157 -14.28 -9.65 3.35
C ILE A 157 -13.63 -11.01 3.57
N PHE A 158 -13.15 -11.61 2.48
CA PHE A 158 -12.35 -12.83 2.48
C PHE A 158 -10.95 -12.57 1.94
N ARG A 159 -9.98 -13.33 2.44
CA ARG A 159 -8.57 -13.21 2.07
C ARG A 159 -8.05 -14.53 1.52
N TYR A 160 -7.44 -14.46 0.37
CA TYR A 160 -6.68 -15.58 -0.21
C TYR A 160 -5.21 -15.20 -0.24
N ARG A 161 -4.38 -16.13 0.20
CA ARG A 161 -2.94 -15.92 0.29
C ARG A 161 -2.32 -15.60 -1.06
N ASP A 162 -2.84 -16.26 -2.10
CA ASP A 162 -2.35 -16.09 -3.45
C ASP A 162 -3.49 -16.20 -4.47
N LEU A 163 -3.28 -15.66 -5.66
CA LEU A 163 -4.23 -15.71 -6.75
C LEU A 163 -4.64 -17.15 -7.15
N PRO A 164 -3.74 -18.14 -7.23
CA PRO A 164 -4.12 -19.53 -7.46
C PRO A 164 -5.13 -20.06 -6.44
N ASP A 165 -5.00 -19.71 -5.16
CA ASP A 165 -5.95 -20.12 -4.11
C ASP A 165 -7.34 -19.53 -4.36
N ALA A 166 -7.40 -18.26 -4.73
CA ALA A 166 -8.65 -17.58 -5.07
C ALA A 166 -9.28 -18.19 -6.33
N LEU A 167 -8.48 -18.53 -7.34
CA LEU A 167 -8.95 -19.16 -8.57
C LEU A 167 -9.47 -20.58 -8.34
N ALA A 168 -8.88 -21.33 -7.41
CA ALA A 168 -9.32 -22.68 -7.03
C ALA A 168 -10.59 -22.70 -6.19
N ALA A 169 -10.91 -21.60 -5.48
CA ALA A 169 -12.11 -21.50 -4.65
C ALA A 169 -13.37 -21.58 -5.50
N ASN A 170 -14.29 -22.49 -5.12
CA ASN A 170 -15.55 -22.69 -5.83
C ASN A 170 -16.62 -21.69 -5.31
N PRO A 171 -17.09 -20.73 -6.14
CA PRO A 171 -18.13 -19.79 -5.73
C PRO A 171 -19.44 -20.46 -5.30
N SER A 172 -19.78 -21.62 -5.88
CA SER A 172 -21.04 -22.33 -5.59
C SER A 172 -21.10 -22.90 -4.18
N ASN A 173 -19.95 -23.03 -3.50
CA ASN A 173 -19.88 -23.53 -2.13
C ASN A 173 -19.87 -22.43 -1.08
N GLN A 174 -20.06 -21.17 -1.50
CA GLN A 174 -19.96 -20.01 -0.63
C GLN A 174 -21.37 -19.41 -0.36
N PRO A 175 -21.64 -18.95 0.88
CA PRO A 175 -22.98 -18.43 1.25
C PRO A 175 -23.32 -17.14 0.52
N HIS A 176 -22.32 -16.37 0.10
CA HIS A 176 -22.47 -15.13 -0.66
C HIS A 176 -21.59 -15.15 -1.89
N LEU A 177 -22.09 -14.59 -3.00
CA LEU A 177 -21.32 -14.48 -4.25
C LEU A 177 -20.21 -13.43 -4.12
N PRO A 178 -19.03 -13.67 -4.70
CA PRO A 178 -17.99 -12.66 -4.80
C PRO A 178 -18.46 -11.50 -5.68
N GLU A 179 -18.31 -10.28 -5.17
CA GLU A 179 -18.68 -9.05 -5.86
C GLU A 179 -17.46 -8.44 -6.55
N GLU A 180 -16.36 -8.33 -5.81
CA GLU A 180 -15.14 -7.68 -6.28
C GLU A 180 -13.91 -8.37 -5.68
N TRP A 181 -12.88 -8.55 -6.50
CA TRP A 181 -11.53 -8.90 -6.07
C TRP A 181 -10.61 -7.71 -6.27
N ARG A 182 -9.79 -7.42 -5.27
CA ARG A 182 -8.61 -6.57 -5.36
C ARG A 182 -7.40 -7.46 -5.17
N ILE A 183 -6.51 -7.40 -6.15
CA ILE A 183 -5.39 -8.34 -6.26
C ILE A 183 -4.11 -7.53 -6.10
N HIS A 184 -3.23 -7.99 -5.22
CA HIS A 184 -1.91 -7.38 -5.01
C HIS A 184 -1.02 -7.61 -6.23
N PHE A 185 -1.31 -6.84 -7.24
CA PHE A 185 -0.60 -6.78 -8.50
C PHE A 185 -0.60 -5.31 -8.93
N HIS A 186 0.58 -4.69 -8.89
CA HIS A 186 0.70 -3.28 -9.25
C HIS A 186 0.55 -3.12 -10.75
N ILE A 187 -0.42 -2.33 -11.17
CA ILE A 187 -0.67 -2.03 -12.58
C ILE A 187 -0.36 -0.57 -12.87
N PRO A 188 -0.05 -0.23 -14.13
CA PRO A 188 0.27 1.15 -14.51
C PRO A 188 -0.84 2.12 -14.12
N LEU A 189 -0.47 3.28 -13.55
CA LEU A 189 -1.40 4.29 -13.04
C LEU A 189 -2.33 4.86 -14.12
N HIS A 190 -1.84 4.93 -15.36
CA HIS A 190 -2.58 5.41 -16.53
C HIS A 190 -3.40 4.31 -17.22
N HIS A 191 -3.47 3.10 -16.62
CA HIS A 191 -4.25 2.00 -17.18
C HIS A 191 -5.73 2.40 -17.28
N LEU A 192 -6.29 2.24 -18.48
CA LEU A 192 -7.72 2.44 -18.71
C LEU A 192 -8.47 1.14 -18.44
N PRO A 193 -9.63 1.22 -17.77
CA PRO A 193 -10.46 0.04 -17.56
C PRO A 193 -10.76 -0.67 -18.87
N THR A 194 -10.62 -1.99 -18.87
CA THR A 194 -11.07 -2.86 -19.97
C THR A 194 -12.35 -3.56 -19.53
N GLY A 195 -13.02 -4.27 -20.44
CA GLY A 195 -14.22 -5.03 -20.07
C GLY A 195 -13.99 -6.17 -19.06
N LEU A 196 -12.72 -6.52 -18.75
CA LEU A 196 -12.35 -7.58 -17.81
C LEU A 196 -11.61 -7.06 -16.59
N PHE A 197 -10.79 -6.04 -16.76
CA PHE A 197 -9.84 -5.55 -15.76
C PHE A 197 -10.05 -4.06 -15.50
N ASP A 198 -10.01 -3.68 -14.24
CA ASP A 198 -10.08 -2.32 -13.75
C ASP A 198 -8.93 -2.10 -12.75
N SER A 199 -8.82 -0.90 -12.21
CA SER A 199 -7.78 -0.53 -11.26
C SER A 199 -8.35 0.12 -10.01
N THR A 200 -7.52 0.19 -8.96
CA THR A 200 -7.84 0.94 -7.74
C THR A 200 -7.32 2.39 -7.80
N VAL A 201 -7.16 2.95 -8.98
CA VAL A 201 -6.67 4.33 -9.18
C VAL A 201 -7.54 5.38 -8.49
N ASP A 202 -8.81 5.09 -8.26
CA ASP A 202 -9.74 5.90 -7.49
C ASP A 202 -9.24 6.16 -6.05
N HIS A 203 -8.57 5.18 -5.43
CA HIS A 203 -7.94 5.35 -4.12
C HIS A 203 -6.78 6.36 -4.18
N LEU A 204 -5.93 6.27 -5.20
CA LEU A 204 -4.85 7.23 -5.41
C LEU A 204 -5.39 8.65 -5.63
N LEU A 205 -6.41 8.82 -6.48
CA LEU A 205 -7.04 10.12 -6.70
C LEU A 205 -7.62 10.71 -5.41
N GLY A 206 -8.29 9.88 -4.59
CA GLY A 206 -8.75 10.30 -3.26
C GLY A 206 -7.61 10.67 -2.30
N THR A 207 -6.46 10.02 -2.42
CA THR A 207 -5.23 10.38 -1.69
C THR A 207 -4.73 11.75 -2.10
N LEU A 208 -4.69 12.08 -3.40
CA LEU A 208 -4.34 13.41 -3.88
C LEU A 208 -5.32 14.49 -3.40
N ASP A 209 -6.62 14.19 -3.37
CA ASP A 209 -7.62 15.08 -2.79
C ASP A 209 -7.37 15.35 -1.31
N PHE A 210 -7.00 14.32 -0.55
CA PHE A 210 -6.65 14.50 0.86
C PHE A 210 -5.40 15.39 1.02
N LEU A 211 -4.35 15.16 0.23
CA LEU A 211 -3.13 15.99 0.24
C LEU A 211 -3.43 17.46 -0.05
N LYS A 212 -4.33 17.74 -0.99
CA LYS A 212 -4.80 19.11 -1.25
C LYS A 212 -5.47 19.73 -0.02
N SER A 213 -6.29 18.94 0.69
CA SER A 213 -7.00 19.42 1.91
C SER A 213 -6.09 19.61 3.11
N LYS A 214 -4.91 19.00 3.12
CA LYS A 214 -3.92 18.99 4.20
C LYS A 214 -2.50 19.22 3.66
N PRO A 215 -2.19 20.43 3.15
CA PRO A 215 -0.88 20.71 2.60
C PRO A 215 0.27 20.45 3.58
N GLY A 216 1.36 19.89 3.09
CA GLY A 216 2.58 19.70 3.87
C GLY A 216 2.62 18.47 4.78
N ILE A 217 1.61 17.59 4.76
CA ILE A 217 1.65 16.36 5.57
C ILE A 217 2.63 15.31 5.03
N CYS A 218 2.92 15.35 3.75
CA CYS A 218 3.91 14.49 3.09
C CYS A 218 4.55 15.26 1.94
N SER A 219 5.88 15.18 1.83
CA SER A 219 6.66 15.79 0.75
C SER A 219 7.40 14.78 -0.11
N HIS A 220 7.26 13.47 0.20
CA HIS A 220 7.93 12.40 -0.51
C HIS A 220 6.89 11.49 -1.16
N LEU A 221 6.75 11.64 -2.47
CA LEU A 221 5.90 10.80 -3.32
C LEU A 221 6.80 9.96 -4.23
N GLU A 222 6.52 8.68 -4.36
CA GLU A 222 7.31 7.74 -5.13
C GLU A 222 6.41 6.82 -5.93
N MET A 223 6.79 6.53 -7.18
CA MET A 223 6.07 5.54 -7.99
C MET A 223 6.61 4.15 -7.71
N GLU A 224 5.73 3.17 -7.66
CA GLU A 224 6.09 1.79 -7.43
C GLU A 224 5.50 0.89 -8.53
N THR A 225 6.39 0.32 -9.34
CA THR A 225 6.07 -0.53 -10.51
C THR A 225 6.87 -1.82 -10.54
N TYR A 226 7.06 -2.46 -9.38
CA TYR A 226 7.91 -3.66 -9.28
C TYR A 226 7.39 -4.88 -10.07
N THR A 227 6.12 -4.93 -10.41
CA THR A 227 5.52 -6.05 -11.16
C THR A 227 5.74 -6.00 -12.67
N TRP A 228 6.52 -5.02 -13.19
CA TRP A 228 6.77 -4.90 -14.62
C TRP A 228 7.27 -6.19 -15.27
N GLU A 229 8.21 -6.89 -14.65
CA GLU A 229 8.82 -8.09 -15.22
C GLU A 229 7.86 -9.27 -15.31
N VAL A 230 6.89 -9.35 -14.38
CA VAL A 230 5.89 -10.44 -14.29
C VAL A 230 4.55 -10.08 -14.95
N MET A 231 4.41 -8.87 -15.48
CA MET A 231 3.21 -8.47 -16.23
C MET A 231 3.01 -9.34 -17.48
N PRO A 232 1.76 -9.69 -17.83
CA PRO A 232 1.47 -10.32 -19.12
C PRO A 232 2.00 -9.49 -20.28
N GLU A 233 2.56 -10.14 -21.30
CA GLU A 233 3.15 -9.49 -22.49
C GLU A 233 2.17 -8.52 -23.19
N SER A 234 0.87 -8.81 -23.14
CA SER A 234 -0.18 -7.93 -23.66
C SER A 234 -0.25 -6.57 -22.98
N MET A 235 0.30 -6.45 -21.76
CA MET A 235 0.38 -5.20 -20.99
C MET A 235 1.77 -4.55 -21.07
N LYS A 236 2.79 -5.25 -21.57
CA LYS A 236 4.16 -4.76 -21.77
C LYS A 236 4.33 -4.19 -23.20
N GLN A 237 3.68 -3.09 -23.49
CA GLN A 237 3.74 -2.51 -24.85
C GLN A 237 5.01 -1.69 -25.12
N ARG A 238 5.81 -1.35 -24.10
CA ARG A 238 6.97 -0.47 -24.16
C ARG A 238 8.05 -0.93 -23.19
N SER A 239 9.20 -0.24 -23.16
CA SER A 239 10.20 -0.45 -22.13
C SER A 239 9.70 0.00 -20.75
N VAL A 240 10.26 -0.53 -19.67
CA VAL A 240 9.95 -0.09 -18.29
C VAL A 240 10.20 1.41 -18.11
N VAL A 241 11.23 1.94 -18.76
CA VAL A 241 11.56 3.38 -18.70
C VAL A 241 10.47 4.22 -19.34
N ASP A 242 9.99 3.83 -20.51
CA ASP A 242 8.90 4.54 -21.20
C ASP A 242 7.61 4.49 -20.40
N GLN A 243 7.33 3.35 -19.76
CA GLN A 243 6.16 3.22 -18.89
C GLN A 243 6.27 4.15 -17.68
N LEU A 244 7.40 4.18 -16.99
CA LEU A 244 7.62 5.11 -15.87
C LEU A 244 7.45 6.57 -16.31
N VAL A 245 7.96 6.94 -17.49
CA VAL A 245 7.75 8.29 -18.05
C VAL A 245 6.27 8.60 -18.23
N ASP A 246 5.48 7.65 -18.76
CA ASP A 246 4.05 7.84 -18.95
C ASP A 246 3.30 7.92 -17.60
N GLU A 247 3.69 7.14 -16.60
CA GLU A 247 3.14 7.22 -15.24
C GLU A 247 3.47 8.57 -14.57
N TYR A 248 4.70 9.07 -14.71
CA TYR A 248 5.07 10.41 -14.22
C TYR A 248 4.25 11.51 -14.90
N ARG A 249 4.09 11.45 -16.22
CA ARG A 249 3.27 12.43 -16.97
C ARG A 249 1.83 12.43 -16.50
N TRP A 250 1.23 11.24 -16.39
CA TRP A 250 -0.13 11.08 -15.92
C TRP A 250 -0.28 11.61 -14.48
N THR A 251 0.65 11.26 -13.59
CA THR A 251 0.63 11.71 -12.20
C THR A 251 0.75 13.23 -12.09
N LEU A 252 1.69 13.84 -12.80
CA LEU A 252 1.84 15.30 -12.81
C LEU A 252 0.59 16.00 -13.33
N GLU A 253 -0.07 15.43 -14.34
CA GLU A 253 -1.36 15.94 -14.80
C GLU A 253 -2.44 15.84 -13.71
N GLN A 254 -2.55 14.70 -13.01
CA GLN A 254 -3.49 14.56 -11.89
C GLN A 254 -3.16 15.54 -10.76
N MET A 255 -1.90 15.66 -10.35
CA MET A 255 -1.47 16.61 -9.33
C MET A 255 -1.81 18.06 -9.71
N SER A 256 -1.64 18.43 -10.99
CA SER A 256 -2.05 19.74 -11.50
C SER A 256 -3.56 19.94 -11.40
N ARG A 257 -4.36 18.94 -11.79
CA ARG A 257 -5.83 18.98 -11.69
C ARG A 257 -6.29 19.13 -10.23
N HIS A 258 -5.59 18.50 -9.30
CA HIS A 258 -5.86 18.61 -7.85
C HIS A 258 -5.24 19.89 -7.22
N GLY A 259 -4.51 20.71 -7.99
CA GLY A 259 -3.88 21.94 -7.48
C GLY A 259 -2.77 21.68 -6.47
N LEU A 260 -2.02 20.60 -6.65
CA LEU A 260 -0.86 20.19 -5.84
C LEU A 260 0.47 20.67 -6.43
N LEU A 261 0.46 21.15 -7.67
CA LEU A 261 1.63 21.74 -8.31
C LEU A 261 1.48 23.26 -8.27
N ASP A 262 2.59 23.96 -7.99
CA ASP A 262 2.66 25.40 -8.17
C ASP A 262 2.35 25.75 -9.64
N LYS A 263 1.56 26.80 -9.84
CA LYS A 263 1.37 27.34 -11.19
C LYS A 263 2.71 27.89 -11.63
N ALA A 264 3.33 27.23 -12.62
CA ALA A 264 4.54 27.70 -13.26
C ALA A 264 4.35 29.09 -13.88
#